data_179c11d02c797fe3b2f69eb7e2f6d4fd
#
_entry.id   179c11d02c797fe3b2f69eb7e2f6d4fd
#
_cell.length_a   1.000
_cell.length_b   1.000
_cell.length_c   1.000
_cell.angle_alpha   90.00
_cell.angle_beta   90.00
_cell.angle_gamma   90.00
#
_symmetry.space_group_name_H-M   'P 1'
#
loop_
_entity.id
_entity.type
_entity.pdbx_description
1 polymer ?
#
loop_
_entity_poly.entity_id
_entity_poly.type
_entity_poly.pdbx_seq_one_letter_code
_entity_poly.pdbx_strand_id
1 'polypeptide(L)'
;MSIDALQAKIRKLKNPSMIGLDPTVELLPPHLLEEAYRTHGQSLEALAAAYETFCGEILQALQGLVPAVKVQRYCFDALGSCGIAAMQRLLRQAQHLGFYVMMDANYSSVGHISQLYAAAVFGGLRTPDGACLQPYACDGLSINPYLGSDSVKAFLPYCKLQGKNLFLCVKTSNKSSREVQDLISGSRMVYSAVADLAMRWSIDLFGKNGYSELIAVVGAPYPQVLRALRQQYDRLFFLVPGYGAQGGTAKHVSEAFTAAGRGAIVSASRSVIGAWQKTGSDGRDWARCAKDAACKMRDDLAKYVTVI
;
A
#
# COMPACT_ATOMS: atom_id res chain seq x y z
N MET A 1 12.58 -3.68 -2.31
CA MET A 1 12.37 -4.41 -3.61
C MET A 1 11.92 -3.39 -4.65
N SER A 2 12.38 -3.53 -5.91
CA SER A 2 12.02 -2.64 -7.02
C SER A 2 10.65 -2.96 -7.62
N ILE A 3 10.18 -2.11 -8.52
CA ILE A 3 8.98 -2.36 -9.32
C ILE A 3 9.10 -3.66 -10.13
N ASP A 4 10.29 -3.99 -10.63
CA ASP A 4 10.52 -5.26 -11.32
C ASP A 4 10.38 -6.47 -10.40
N ALA A 5 10.87 -6.35 -9.16
CA ALA A 5 10.71 -7.41 -8.16
C ALA A 5 9.23 -7.60 -7.75
N LEU A 6 8.47 -6.51 -7.60
CA LEU A 6 7.02 -6.58 -7.38
C LEU A 6 6.32 -7.29 -8.53
N GLN A 7 6.62 -6.91 -9.78
CA GLN A 7 6.04 -7.55 -10.96
C GLN A 7 6.43 -9.04 -11.08
N ALA A 8 7.67 -9.39 -10.73
CA ALA A 8 8.11 -10.80 -10.72
C ALA A 8 7.30 -11.63 -9.71
N LYS A 9 7.00 -11.07 -8.52
CA LYS A 9 6.14 -11.71 -7.51
C LYS A 9 4.70 -11.85 -8.00
N ILE A 10 4.14 -10.81 -8.62
CA ILE A 10 2.79 -10.85 -9.21
C ILE A 10 2.70 -11.99 -10.24
N ARG A 11 3.68 -12.10 -11.16
CA ARG A 11 3.71 -13.16 -12.17
C ARG A 11 3.88 -14.54 -11.55
N LYS A 12 4.81 -14.70 -10.60
CA LYS A 12 5.06 -15.98 -9.91
C LYS A 12 3.81 -16.51 -9.24
N LEU A 13 3.04 -15.64 -8.57
CA LEU A 13 1.85 -16.02 -7.84
C LEU A 13 0.57 -15.95 -8.69
N LYS A 14 0.65 -15.44 -9.93
CA LYS A 14 -0.49 -15.14 -10.81
C LYS A 14 -1.58 -14.36 -10.07
N ASN A 15 -1.16 -13.44 -9.21
CA ASN A 15 -2.04 -12.73 -8.29
C ASN A 15 -1.66 -11.24 -8.21
N PRO A 16 -2.40 -10.33 -8.85
CA PRO A 16 -2.12 -8.90 -8.80
C PRO A 16 -2.82 -8.21 -7.61
N SER A 17 -2.87 -8.84 -6.44
CA SER A 17 -3.50 -8.27 -5.25
C SER A 17 -2.48 -7.85 -4.19
N MET A 18 -2.81 -6.78 -3.45
CA MET A 18 -2.09 -6.27 -2.29
C MET A 18 -3.07 -6.16 -1.13
N ILE A 19 -2.75 -6.75 0.01
CA ILE A 19 -3.64 -6.71 1.17
C ILE A 19 -3.20 -5.60 2.11
N GLY A 20 -4.16 -4.71 2.45
CA GLY A 20 -3.96 -3.65 3.42
C GLY A 20 -4.17 -4.13 4.84
N LEU A 21 -3.21 -3.83 5.71
CA LEU A 21 -3.29 -4.00 7.15
C LEU A 21 -3.68 -2.65 7.76
N ASP A 22 -4.97 -2.42 7.83
CA ASP A 22 -5.59 -1.19 8.34
C ASP A 22 -6.42 -1.55 9.61
N PRO A 23 -5.78 -2.01 10.72
CA PRO A 23 -6.50 -2.46 11.91
C PRO A 23 -7.24 -1.30 12.58
N THR A 24 -8.44 -1.57 13.07
CA THR A 24 -9.18 -0.72 14.01
C THR A 24 -9.72 -1.61 15.13
N VAL A 25 -10.09 -1.00 16.25
CA VAL A 25 -10.59 -1.76 17.42
C VAL A 25 -11.81 -2.62 17.04
N GLU A 26 -12.68 -2.09 16.18
CA GLU A 26 -13.91 -2.78 15.73
C GLU A 26 -13.62 -3.99 14.83
N LEU A 27 -12.43 -4.07 14.23
CA LEU A 27 -12.03 -5.19 13.39
C LEU A 27 -11.37 -6.32 14.18
N LEU A 28 -10.99 -6.07 15.45
CA LEU A 28 -10.37 -7.10 16.28
C LEU A 28 -11.38 -8.13 16.77
N PRO A 29 -11.05 -9.41 16.76
CA PRO A 29 -11.83 -10.41 17.50
C PRO A 29 -11.84 -10.10 19.01
N PRO A 30 -13.00 -10.19 19.69
CA PRO A 30 -13.13 -9.80 21.10
C PRO A 30 -12.12 -10.49 22.03
N HIS A 31 -11.85 -11.77 21.84
CA HIS A 31 -10.90 -12.52 22.66
C HIS A 31 -9.45 -12.00 22.59
N LEU A 32 -9.03 -11.41 21.44
CA LEU A 32 -7.70 -10.76 21.34
C LEU A 32 -7.61 -9.53 22.24
N LEU A 33 -8.65 -8.73 22.29
CA LEU A 33 -8.72 -7.58 23.18
C LEU A 33 -8.73 -8.01 24.64
N GLU A 34 -9.52 -9.03 25.00
CA GLU A 34 -9.59 -9.57 26.35
C GLU A 34 -8.24 -10.11 26.83
N GLU A 35 -7.51 -10.78 25.94
CA GLU A 35 -6.16 -11.29 26.24
C GLU A 35 -5.15 -10.17 26.42
N ALA A 36 -5.17 -9.16 25.51
CA ALA A 36 -4.31 -8.00 25.61
C ALA A 36 -4.59 -7.19 26.90
N TYR A 37 -5.86 -7.02 27.26
CA TYR A 37 -6.24 -6.32 28.49
C TYR A 37 -5.85 -7.08 29.77
N ARG A 38 -5.87 -8.41 29.75
CA ARG A 38 -5.36 -9.23 30.88
C ARG A 38 -3.87 -9.00 31.11
N THR A 39 -3.10 -8.79 30.03
CA THR A 39 -1.64 -8.67 30.10
C THR A 39 -1.19 -7.24 30.38
N HIS A 40 -1.86 -6.25 29.76
CA HIS A 40 -1.40 -4.86 29.76
C HIS A 40 -2.40 -3.88 30.41
N GLY A 41 -3.50 -4.37 31.00
CA GLY A 41 -4.61 -3.53 31.44
C GLY A 41 -5.36 -2.85 30.27
N GLN A 42 -6.30 -1.98 30.56
CA GLN A 42 -6.97 -1.15 29.52
C GLN A 42 -6.06 0.01 29.13
N SER A 43 -5.20 -0.19 28.16
CA SER A 43 -4.14 0.74 27.77
C SER A 43 -3.94 0.77 26.24
N LEU A 44 -3.20 1.78 25.75
CA LEU A 44 -2.79 1.84 24.34
C LEU A 44 -1.78 0.74 23.99
N GLU A 45 -0.99 0.31 24.96
CA GLU A 45 -0.07 -0.83 24.85
C GLU A 45 -0.84 -2.12 24.56
N ALA A 46 -1.97 -2.35 25.24
CA ALA A 46 -2.84 -3.50 24.98
C ALA A 46 -3.40 -3.47 23.56
N LEU A 47 -3.88 -2.30 23.09
CA LEU A 47 -4.38 -2.14 21.73
C LEU A 47 -3.27 -2.37 20.69
N ALA A 48 -2.07 -1.85 20.93
CA ALA A 48 -0.94 -2.05 20.05
C ALA A 48 -0.53 -3.53 19.96
N ALA A 49 -0.51 -4.25 21.08
CA ALA A 49 -0.25 -5.70 21.12
C ALA A 49 -1.33 -6.48 20.37
N ALA A 50 -2.61 -6.13 20.55
CA ALA A 50 -3.71 -6.76 19.83
C ALA A 50 -3.62 -6.51 18.31
N TYR A 51 -3.29 -5.29 17.87
CA TYR A 51 -3.07 -4.96 16.45
C TYR A 51 -1.91 -5.77 15.86
N GLU A 52 -0.83 -5.90 16.62
CA GLU A 52 0.35 -6.67 16.19
C GLU A 52 0.02 -8.16 16.04
N THR A 53 -0.65 -8.77 17.01
CA THR A 53 -1.07 -10.17 16.93
C THR A 53 -2.03 -10.38 15.76
N PHE A 54 -3.08 -9.56 15.68
CA PHE A 54 -4.09 -9.63 14.61
C PHE A 54 -3.47 -9.57 13.22
N CYS A 55 -2.66 -8.53 12.95
CA CYS A 55 -2.01 -8.34 11.66
C CYS A 55 -0.91 -9.38 11.42
N GLY A 56 -0.18 -9.78 12.46
CA GLY A 56 0.92 -10.74 12.36
C GLY A 56 0.46 -12.13 11.94
N GLU A 57 -0.67 -12.61 12.45
CA GLU A 57 -1.24 -13.90 12.03
C GLU A 57 -1.85 -13.83 10.62
N ILE A 58 -2.46 -12.70 10.26
CA ILE A 58 -2.89 -12.48 8.87
C ILE A 58 -1.70 -12.53 7.91
N LEU A 59 -0.56 -11.89 8.23
CA LEU A 59 0.65 -11.97 7.43
C LEU A 59 1.11 -13.42 7.22
N GLN A 60 1.13 -14.22 8.28
CA GLN A 60 1.49 -15.65 8.18
C GLN A 60 0.53 -16.42 7.28
N ALA A 61 -0.79 -16.20 7.43
CA ALA A 61 -1.81 -16.87 6.63
C ALA A 61 -1.77 -16.49 5.13
N LEU A 62 -1.30 -15.27 4.81
CA LEU A 62 -1.19 -14.76 3.44
C LEU A 62 0.14 -15.09 2.75
N GLN A 63 1.13 -15.63 3.48
CA GLN A 63 2.43 -15.97 2.93
C GLN A 63 2.30 -16.92 1.73
N GLY A 64 2.98 -16.57 0.63
CA GLY A 64 2.94 -17.35 -0.62
C GLY A 64 1.63 -17.24 -1.42
N LEU A 65 0.63 -16.52 -0.92
CA LEU A 65 -0.65 -16.30 -1.61
C LEU A 65 -0.70 -14.94 -2.30
N VAL A 66 -0.26 -13.88 -1.64
CA VAL A 66 -0.26 -12.52 -2.19
C VAL A 66 1.17 -11.99 -2.32
N PRO A 67 1.48 -11.20 -3.37
CA PRO A 67 2.83 -10.69 -3.61
C PRO A 67 3.22 -9.56 -2.68
N ALA A 68 2.23 -8.81 -2.16
CA ALA A 68 2.45 -7.55 -1.47
C ALA A 68 1.46 -7.31 -0.34
N VAL A 69 1.91 -6.55 0.65
CA VAL A 69 1.08 -6.02 1.73
C VAL A 69 1.31 -4.52 1.90
N LYS A 70 0.29 -3.83 2.38
CA LYS A 70 0.28 -2.41 2.68
C LYS A 70 -0.03 -2.20 4.16
N VAL A 71 0.83 -1.52 4.91
CA VAL A 71 0.60 -1.20 6.32
C VAL A 71 0.15 0.25 6.44
N GLN A 72 -1.06 0.46 6.95
CA GLN A 72 -1.64 1.81 7.10
C GLN A 72 -1.09 2.46 8.36
N ARG A 73 -0.18 3.41 8.17
CA ARG A 73 0.52 4.08 9.26
C ARG A 73 -0.41 4.73 10.29
N TYR A 74 -1.44 5.44 9.82
CA TYR A 74 -2.32 6.21 10.71
C TYR A 74 -3.11 5.35 11.70
N CYS A 75 -3.38 4.08 11.39
CA CYS A 75 -3.99 3.16 12.35
C CYS A 75 -3.09 2.92 13.57
N PHE A 76 -1.79 2.94 13.37
CA PHE A 76 -0.79 2.76 14.42
C PHE A 76 -0.40 4.08 15.09
N ASP A 77 -0.27 5.18 14.34
CA ASP A 77 0.00 6.51 14.89
C ASP A 77 -1.08 6.91 15.92
N ALA A 78 -2.32 6.49 15.72
CA ALA A 78 -3.42 6.71 16.65
C ALA A 78 -3.18 6.12 18.05
N LEU A 79 -2.29 5.14 18.17
CA LEU A 79 -1.92 4.50 19.44
C LEU A 79 -0.61 5.07 20.03
N GLY A 80 -0.10 6.17 19.49
CA GLY A 80 1.14 6.78 19.96
C GLY A 80 2.39 5.92 19.76
N SER A 81 3.35 6.02 20.67
CA SER A 81 4.65 5.37 20.53
C SER A 81 4.58 3.83 20.50
N CYS A 82 3.68 3.22 21.28
CA CYS A 82 3.49 1.77 21.30
C CYS A 82 2.92 1.26 19.96
N GLY A 83 2.02 2.01 19.33
CA GLY A 83 1.51 1.70 18.00
C GLY A 83 2.59 1.80 16.93
N ILE A 84 3.42 2.85 16.94
CA ILE A 84 4.55 2.98 16.01
C ILE A 84 5.53 1.80 16.18
N ALA A 85 5.84 1.41 17.41
CA ALA A 85 6.71 0.27 17.69
C ALA A 85 6.12 -1.05 17.16
N ALA A 86 4.82 -1.28 17.33
CA ALA A 86 4.10 -2.44 16.78
C ALA A 86 4.16 -2.44 15.24
N MET A 87 3.89 -1.29 14.60
CA MET A 87 4.00 -1.15 13.14
C MET A 87 5.40 -1.48 12.63
N GLN A 88 6.45 -1.00 13.31
CA GLN A 88 7.84 -1.29 12.92
C GLN A 88 8.15 -2.79 12.98
N ARG A 89 7.62 -3.52 13.98
CA ARG A 89 7.77 -4.98 14.06
C ARG A 89 7.01 -5.69 12.94
N LEU A 90 5.78 -5.27 12.64
CA LEU A 90 4.99 -5.81 11.53
C LEU A 90 5.63 -5.59 10.16
N LEU A 91 6.22 -4.41 9.91
CA LEU A 91 6.96 -4.15 8.67
C LEU A 91 8.14 -5.12 8.51
N ARG A 92 8.91 -5.35 9.60
CA ARG A 92 10.01 -6.33 9.60
C ARG A 92 9.51 -7.77 9.40
N GLN A 93 8.43 -8.15 10.08
CA GLN A 93 7.80 -9.47 9.91
C GLN A 93 7.35 -9.70 8.46
N ALA A 94 6.68 -8.72 7.86
CA ALA A 94 6.24 -8.80 6.48
C ALA A 94 7.41 -8.97 5.49
N GLN A 95 8.51 -8.26 5.69
CA GLN A 95 9.73 -8.46 4.87
C GLN A 95 10.33 -9.85 5.07
N HIS A 96 10.42 -10.35 6.31
CA HIS A 96 10.91 -11.70 6.62
C HIS A 96 10.07 -12.80 5.96
N LEU A 97 8.76 -12.62 5.91
CA LEU A 97 7.84 -13.52 5.22
C LEU A 97 7.91 -13.40 3.69
N GLY A 98 8.74 -12.49 3.18
CA GLY A 98 9.03 -12.34 1.77
C GLY A 98 8.02 -11.50 0.99
N PHE A 99 7.16 -10.72 1.62
CA PHE A 99 6.25 -9.80 0.92
C PHE A 99 7.02 -8.60 0.33
N TYR A 100 6.47 -8.02 -0.72
CA TYR A 100 6.71 -6.62 -1.02
C TYR A 100 5.93 -5.78 -0.01
N VAL A 101 6.60 -4.85 0.69
CA VAL A 101 6.03 -4.12 1.81
C VAL A 101 5.90 -2.65 1.49
N MET A 102 4.68 -2.13 1.52
CA MET A 102 4.37 -0.72 1.36
C MET A 102 3.95 -0.11 2.70
N MET A 103 4.56 1.01 3.08
CA MET A 103 4.07 1.85 4.17
C MET A 103 3.14 2.93 3.60
N ASP A 104 1.86 2.92 4.02
CA ASP A 104 0.86 3.88 3.58
C ASP A 104 0.76 5.03 4.57
N ALA A 105 1.44 6.13 4.26
CA ALA A 105 1.60 7.29 5.13
C ALA A 105 1.08 8.59 4.50
N ASN A 106 0.74 8.57 3.19
CA ASN A 106 0.40 9.79 2.44
C ASN A 106 1.30 10.98 2.80
N TYR A 107 2.61 10.68 2.92
CA TYR A 107 3.60 11.64 3.41
C TYR A 107 3.60 12.91 2.57
N SER A 108 3.75 14.06 3.25
CA SER A 108 3.91 15.35 2.58
C SER A 108 4.70 16.29 3.49
N SER A 109 5.86 16.72 3.03
CA SER A 109 6.69 17.76 3.65
C SER A 109 7.71 18.26 2.63
N VAL A 110 8.58 19.19 3.02
CA VAL A 110 9.51 19.86 2.11
C VAL A 110 10.92 19.95 2.69
N GLY A 111 11.89 20.27 1.83
CA GLY A 111 13.26 20.59 2.21
C GLY A 111 13.95 19.48 3.04
N HIS A 112 14.66 19.92 4.09
CA HIS A 112 15.44 19.02 4.96
C HIS A 112 14.57 17.99 5.72
N ILE A 113 13.32 18.30 6.01
CA ILE A 113 12.40 17.35 6.66
C ILE A 113 12.11 16.18 5.73
N SER A 114 11.89 16.43 4.42
CA SER A 114 11.74 15.37 3.44
C SER A 114 13.00 14.52 3.30
N GLN A 115 14.19 15.15 3.35
CA GLN A 115 15.48 14.42 3.31
C GLN A 115 15.66 13.52 4.53
N LEU A 116 15.38 14.03 5.74
CA LEU A 116 15.43 13.27 6.98
C LEU A 116 14.48 12.08 6.94
N TYR A 117 13.25 12.31 6.50
CA TYR A 117 12.24 11.26 6.46
C TYR A 117 12.54 10.21 5.36
N ALA A 118 13.07 10.64 4.22
CA ALA A 118 13.52 9.71 3.17
C ALA A 118 14.65 8.80 3.67
N ALA A 119 15.62 9.36 4.42
CA ALA A 119 16.65 8.58 5.08
C ALA A 119 16.04 7.60 6.09
N ALA A 120 15.16 8.04 6.98
CA ALA A 120 14.51 7.18 7.96
C ALA A 120 13.74 6.02 7.32
N VAL A 121 13.03 6.27 6.21
CA VAL A 121 12.19 5.26 5.56
C VAL A 121 13.01 4.30 4.70
N PHE A 122 13.98 4.78 3.93
CA PHE A 122 14.66 3.99 2.91
C PHE A 122 16.16 3.79 3.12
N GLY A 123 16.85 4.79 3.67
CA GLY A 123 18.32 4.82 3.69
C GLY A 123 18.96 4.47 5.02
N GLY A 124 18.22 4.59 6.10
CA GLY A 124 18.74 4.57 7.46
C GLY A 124 19.36 5.91 7.89
N LEU A 125 19.25 6.18 9.19
CA LEU A 125 19.86 7.36 9.84
C LEU A 125 21.28 7.00 10.24
N ARG A 126 22.23 7.83 9.85
CA ARG A 126 23.65 7.63 10.21
C ARG A 126 23.96 8.34 11.52
N THR A 127 24.58 7.62 12.42
CA THR A 127 25.11 8.14 13.68
C THR A 127 26.56 8.65 13.50
N PRO A 128 27.08 9.50 14.38
CA PRO A 128 28.46 10.02 14.28
C PRO A 128 29.55 8.95 14.27
N ASP A 129 29.30 7.79 14.90
CA ASP A 129 30.18 6.63 14.91
C ASP A 129 30.06 5.74 13.66
N GLY A 130 29.23 6.15 12.69
CA GLY A 130 29.07 5.48 11.39
C GLY A 130 28.01 4.38 11.35
N ALA A 131 27.31 4.08 12.47
CA ALA A 131 26.21 3.14 12.43
C ALA A 131 25.07 3.64 11.54
N CYS A 132 24.33 2.71 10.92
CA CYS A 132 23.18 3.01 10.07
C CYS A 132 21.92 2.36 10.68
N LEU A 133 21.05 3.19 11.22
CA LEU A 133 19.85 2.76 11.94
C LEU A 133 18.61 2.99 11.06
N GLN A 134 17.93 1.91 10.67
CA GLN A 134 16.74 1.99 9.83
C GLN A 134 15.48 1.70 10.65
N PRO A 135 14.66 2.72 10.95
CA PRO A 135 13.45 2.54 11.73
C PRO A 135 12.37 1.74 10.98
N TYR A 136 12.26 1.93 9.66
CA TYR A 136 11.19 1.33 8.86
C TYR A 136 11.72 0.34 7.83
N ALA A 137 11.15 -0.86 7.82
CA ALA A 137 11.48 -1.93 6.90
C ALA A 137 10.42 -1.99 5.78
N CYS A 138 10.53 -1.13 4.76
CA CYS A 138 9.58 -1.11 3.64
C CYS A 138 10.26 -0.93 2.29
N ASP A 139 9.55 -1.32 1.24
CA ASP A 139 9.97 -1.22 -0.16
C ASP A 139 9.37 0.00 -0.84
N GLY A 140 8.20 0.44 -0.37
CA GLY A 140 7.47 1.57 -0.92
C GLY A 140 6.83 2.46 0.14
N LEU A 141 6.60 3.73 -0.23
CA LEU A 141 5.97 4.75 0.60
C LEU A 141 4.91 5.50 -0.21
N SER A 142 3.70 5.72 0.36
CA SER A 142 2.74 6.63 -0.25
C SER A 142 3.08 8.09 0.04
N ILE A 143 2.94 8.92 -0.99
CA ILE A 143 3.21 10.37 -0.95
C ILE A 143 2.01 11.12 -1.49
N ASN A 144 1.63 12.20 -0.80
CA ASN A 144 0.75 13.21 -1.33
C ASN A 144 1.60 14.28 -2.06
N PRO A 145 1.51 14.39 -3.40
CA PRO A 145 2.35 15.28 -4.19
C PRO A 145 1.86 16.73 -4.22
N TYR A 146 0.90 17.11 -3.40
CA TYR A 146 0.29 18.46 -3.42
C TYR A 146 1.30 19.59 -3.19
N LEU A 147 2.39 19.33 -2.43
CA LEU A 147 3.49 20.29 -2.22
C LEU A 147 4.51 20.31 -3.39
N GLY A 148 4.20 19.66 -4.50
CA GLY A 148 5.06 19.66 -5.68
C GLY A 148 6.32 18.81 -5.55
N SER A 149 7.32 19.12 -6.37
CA SER A 149 8.54 18.31 -6.48
C SER A 149 9.37 18.22 -5.20
N ASP A 150 9.26 19.20 -4.29
CA ASP A 150 10.03 19.23 -3.05
C ASP A 150 9.65 18.10 -2.08
N SER A 151 8.39 17.64 -2.14
CA SER A 151 7.95 16.49 -1.37
C SER A 151 8.43 15.14 -1.94
N VAL A 152 8.85 15.09 -3.19
CA VAL A 152 9.18 13.88 -3.94
C VAL A 152 10.69 13.73 -4.15
N LYS A 153 11.38 14.80 -4.53
CA LYS A 153 12.80 14.77 -4.94
C LYS A 153 13.75 14.15 -3.91
N ALA A 154 13.47 14.33 -2.62
CA ALA A 154 14.29 13.77 -1.54
C ALA A 154 14.36 12.23 -1.56
N PHE A 155 13.34 11.58 -2.11
CA PHE A 155 13.23 10.13 -2.17
C PHE A 155 13.79 9.52 -3.47
N LEU A 156 13.87 10.29 -4.57
CA LEU A 156 14.26 9.78 -5.88
C LEU A 156 15.64 9.10 -5.90
N PRO A 157 16.66 9.55 -5.15
CA PRO A 157 17.93 8.83 -5.06
C PRO A 157 17.78 7.39 -4.55
N TYR A 158 16.90 7.15 -3.58
CA TYR A 158 16.61 5.80 -3.06
C TYR A 158 15.84 4.95 -4.08
N CYS A 159 14.94 5.56 -4.85
CA CYS A 159 14.28 4.87 -5.96
C CYS A 159 15.32 4.41 -6.99
N LYS A 160 16.23 5.29 -7.40
CA LYS A 160 17.24 5.02 -8.42
C LYS A 160 18.29 4.01 -7.96
N LEU A 161 18.82 4.17 -6.75
CA LEU A 161 19.99 3.41 -6.28
C LEU A 161 19.60 2.11 -5.55
N GLN A 162 18.44 2.07 -4.91
CA GLN A 162 18.01 0.96 -4.07
C GLN A 162 16.72 0.30 -4.54
N GLY A 163 16.15 0.75 -5.67
CA GLY A 163 14.89 0.23 -6.20
C GLY A 163 13.72 0.41 -5.24
N LYS A 164 13.69 1.53 -4.50
CA LYS A 164 12.53 1.86 -3.65
C LYS A 164 11.43 2.49 -4.48
N ASN A 165 10.19 2.40 -4.01
CA ASN A 165 9.04 2.88 -4.77
C ASN A 165 8.30 4.01 -4.06
N LEU A 166 7.80 4.98 -4.84
CA LEU A 166 6.88 5.99 -4.34
C LEU A 166 5.49 5.78 -4.95
N PHE A 167 4.49 5.76 -4.09
CA PHE A 167 3.09 5.66 -4.46
C PHE A 167 2.46 7.04 -4.38
N LEU A 168 2.32 7.70 -5.53
CA LEU A 168 1.84 9.07 -5.62
C LEU A 168 0.31 9.11 -5.68
N CYS A 169 -0.34 9.87 -4.79
CA CYS A 169 -1.77 10.10 -4.81
C CYS A 169 -2.15 10.89 -6.08
N VAL A 170 -2.67 10.21 -7.10
CA VAL A 170 -3.10 10.81 -8.37
C VAL A 170 -4.61 11.01 -8.36
N LYS A 171 -5.40 9.92 -8.24
CA LYS A 171 -6.85 9.98 -8.10
C LYS A 171 -7.27 9.04 -6.99
N THR A 172 -7.46 9.58 -5.80
CA THR A 172 -7.75 8.79 -4.59
C THR A 172 -9.20 8.30 -4.55
N SER A 173 -9.44 7.20 -3.85
CA SER A 173 -10.71 6.47 -3.87
C SER A 173 -11.83 7.10 -3.02
N ASN A 174 -11.53 8.09 -2.18
CA ASN A 174 -12.50 8.79 -1.33
C ASN A 174 -13.43 9.70 -2.16
N LYS A 175 -14.68 9.83 -1.75
CA LYS A 175 -15.70 10.62 -2.47
C LYS A 175 -15.31 12.08 -2.64
N SER A 176 -14.75 12.70 -1.60
CA SER A 176 -14.32 14.12 -1.61
C SER A 176 -13.09 14.39 -2.48
N SER A 177 -12.47 13.37 -3.06
CA SER A 177 -11.35 13.56 -3.99
C SER A 177 -11.71 14.49 -5.17
N ARG A 178 -12.99 14.54 -5.53
CA ARG A 178 -13.51 15.39 -6.62
C ARG A 178 -13.37 16.88 -6.34
N GLU A 179 -13.40 17.29 -5.07
CA GLU A 179 -13.33 18.70 -4.68
C GLU A 179 -12.01 19.36 -5.10
N VAL A 180 -10.94 18.58 -5.23
CA VAL A 180 -9.61 19.06 -5.62
C VAL A 180 -9.14 18.40 -6.91
N GLN A 181 -9.25 17.07 -7.01
CA GLN A 181 -8.59 16.30 -8.08
C GLN A 181 -9.32 16.41 -9.42
N ASP A 182 -10.64 16.69 -9.40
CA ASP A 182 -11.44 16.88 -10.62
C ASP A 182 -11.57 18.37 -11.03
N LEU A 183 -10.93 19.30 -10.31
CA LEU A 183 -10.84 20.68 -10.75
C LEU A 183 -10.10 20.77 -12.09
N ILE A 184 -10.58 21.67 -12.95
CA ILE A 184 -9.96 21.96 -14.25
C ILE A 184 -8.92 23.06 -14.06
N SER A 185 -7.67 22.76 -14.42
CA SER A 185 -6.56 23.71 -14.43
C SER A 185 -6.04 23.82 -15.87
N GLY A 186 -6.33 24.93 -16.53
CA GLY A 186 -6.08 25.11 -17.96
C GLY A 186 -6.98 24.19 -18.79
N SER A 187 -6.39 23.25 -19.53
CA SER A 187 -7.10 22.31 -20.40
C SER A 187 -7.30 20.90 -19.82
N ARG A 188 -6.93 20.66 -18.55
CA ARG A 188 -6.93 19.31 -17.94
C ARG A 188 -7.32 19.34 -16.48
N MET A 189 -7.74 18.18 -15.96
CA MET A 189 -8.03 17.98 -14.55
C MET A 189 -6.75 17.90 -13.72
N VAL A 190 -6.83 18.30 -12.45
CA VAL A 190 -5.69 18.28 -11.52
C VAL A 190 -5.06 16.89 -11.41
N TYR A 191 -5.87 15.81 -11.31
CA TYR A 191 -5.31 14.45 -11.26
C TYR A 191 -4.47 14.10 -12.50
N SER A 192 -4.88 14.57 -13.69
CA SER A 192 -4.11 14.34 -14.93
C SER A 192 -2.80 15.13 -14.91
N ALA A 193 -2.81 16.37 -14.40
CA ALA A 193 -1.60 17.15 -14.21
C ALA A 193 -0.62 16.48 -13.23
N VAL A 194 -1.12 15.85 -12.17
CA VAL A 194 -0.32 15.08 -11.23
C VAL A 194 0.28 13.83 -11.88
N ALA A 195 -0.47 13.14 -12.74
CA ALA A 195 0.05 12.01 -13.51
C ALA A 195 1.18 12.42 -14.47
N ASP A 196 1.06 13.58 -15.14
CA ASP A 196 2.15 14.14 -15.96
C ASP A 196 3.40 14.47 -15.11
N LEU A 197 3.22 14.99 -13.90
CA LEU A 197 4.33 15.24 -12.98
C LEU A 197 5.00 13.92 -12.58
N ALA A 198 4.23 12.88 -12.26
CA ALA A 198 4.74 11.56 -11.95
C ALA A 198 5.64 11.03 -13.08
N MET A 199 5.19 11.13 -14.35
CA MET A 199 5.99 10.73 -15.51
C MET A 199 7.26 11.57 -15.67
N ARG A 200 7.19 12.88 -15.48
CA ARG A 200 8.38 13.75 -15.54
C ARG A 200 9.40 13.43 -14.47
N TRP A 201 8.97 13.13 -13.24
CA TRP A 201 9.86 12.71 -12.15
C TRP A 201 10.42 11.31 -12.34
N SER A 202 9.86 10.53 -13.25
CA SER A 202 10.24 9.14 -13.54
C SER A 202 11.34 8.97 -14.59
N ILE A 203 11.82 10.03 -15.23
CA ILE A 203 12.69 9.95 -16.45
C ILE A 203 13.85 8.95 -16.29
N ASP A 204 14.51 8.92 -15.13
CA ASP A 204 15.66 8.04 -14.88
C ASP A 204 15.33 6.85 -13.97
N LEU A 205 14.05 6.52 -13.81
CA LEU A 205 13.56 5.58 -12.78
C LEU A 205 12.80 4.38 -13.37
N PHE A 206 13.03 4.04 -14.63
CA PHE A 206 12.37 2.90 -15.26
C PHE A 206 13.12 1.61 -15.00
N GLY A 207 12.39 0.60 -14.51
CA GLY A 207 12.87 -0.76 -14.38
C GLY A 207 12.98 -1.48 -15.73
N LYS A 208 13.55 -2.69 -15.70
CA LYS A 208 13.78 -3.54 -16.88
C LYS A 208 12.49 -3.93 -17.60
N ASN A 209 11.38 -4.02 -16.89
CA ASN A 209 10.05 -4.31 -17.44
C ASN A 209 9.34 -3.08 -18.01
N GLY A 210 10.00 -1.92 -18.07
CA GLY A 210 9.51 -0.69 -18.68
C GLY A 210 8.61 0.17 -17.78
N TYR A 211 8.35 -0.23 -16.54
CA TYR A 211 7.57 0.57 -15.58
C TYR A 211 8.48 1.40 -14.65
N SER A 212 7.96 2.56 -14.23
CA SER A 212 8.66 3.44 -13.31
C SER A 212 8.62 2.95 -11.86
N GLU A 213 9.66 3.32 -11.06
CA GLU A 213 9.63 3.18 -9.59
C GLU A 213 8.63 4.16 -8.92
N LEU A 214 8.11 5.15 -9.66
CA LEU A 214 7.00 5.99 -9.23
C LEU A 214 5.68 5.37 -9.70
N ILE A 215 4.80 5.07 -8.75
CA ILE A 215 3.55 4.34 -8.95
C ILE A 215 2.39 5.32 -8.72
N ALA A 216 1.41 5.36 -9.62
CA ALA A 216 0.23 6.19 -9.44
C ALA A 216 -0.83 5.45 -8.61
N VAL A 217 -1.35 6.10 -7.58
CA VAL A 217 -2.52 5.62 -6.83
C VAL A 217 -3.77 6.14 -7.52
N VAL A 218 -4.58 5.20 -8.07
CA VAL A 218 -5.81 5.52 -8.81
C VAL A 218 -6.95 4.64 -8.32
N GLY A 219 -7.97 5.24 -7.74
CA GLY A 219 -9.06 4.55 -7.04
C GLY A 219 -9.94 3.67 -7.95
N ALA A 220 -10.26 2.47 -7.49
CA ALA A 220 -11.17 1.52 -8.14
C ALA A 220 -12.59 2.08 -8.45
N PRO A 221 -13.16 3.01 -7.66
CA PRO A 221 -14.47 3.60 -7.98
C PRO A 221 -14.51 4.45 -9.27
N TYR A 222 -13.38 4.67 -9.92
CA TYR A 222 -13.27 5.53 -11.10
C TYR A 222 -12.74 4.76 -12.34
N PRO A 223 -13.47 3.75 -12.87
CA PRO A 223 -12.98 2.92 -13.98
C PRO A 223 -12.68 3.72 -15.26
N GLN A 224 -13.43 4.81 -15.52
CA GLN A 224 -13.18 5.68 -16.67
C GLN A 224 -11.84 6.41 -16.55
N VAL A 225 -11.46 6.81 -15.31
CA VAL A 225 -10.16 7.45 -15.05
C VAL A 225 -9.04 6.43 -15.18
N LEU A 226 -9.24 5.21 -14.65
CA LEU A 226 -8.28 4.10 -14.81
C LEU A 226 -7.98 3.84 -16.29
N ARG A 227 -9.02 3.71 -17.12
CA ARG A 227 -8.89 3.51 -18.57
C ARG A 227 -8.15 4.67 -19.24
N ALA A 228 -8.59 5.91 -19.00
CA ALA A 228 -8.00 7.09 -19.62
C ALA A 228 -6.51 7.24 -19.24
N LEU A 229 -6.17 7.09 -17.96
CA LEU A 229 -4.79 7.17 -17.51
C LEU A 229 -3.94 5.99 -18.05
N ARG A 230 -4.49 4.77 -18.16
CA ARG A 230 -3.77 3.63 -18.74
C ARG A 230 -3.48 3.85 -20.23
N GLN A 231 -4.41 4.41 -20.98
CA GLN A 231 -4.23 4.73 -22.41
C GLN A 231 -3.16 5.82 -22.61
N GLN A 232 -3.12 6.80 -21.71
CA GLN A 232 -2.19 7.93 -21.80
C GLN A 232 -0.79 7.60 -21.26
N TYR A 233 -0.70 6.76 -20.22
CA TYR A 233 0.56 6.46 -19.50
C TYR A 233 0.80 4.95 -19.42
N ASP A 234 1.25 4.38 -20.52
CA ASP A 234 1.52 2.93 -20.64
C ASP A 234 2.64 2.42 -19.71
N ARG A 235 3.59 3.30 -19.36
CA ARG A 235 4.75 3.01 -18.51
C ARG A 235 4.58 3.39 -17.03
N LEU A 236 3.44 3.92 -16.63
CA LEU A 236 3.13 4.21 -15.24
C LEU A 236 2.45 3.00 -14.59
N PHE A 237 3.03 2.47 -13.53
CA PHE A 237 2.41 1.39 -12.77
C PHE A 237 1.32 1.95 -11.85
N PHE A 238 0.20 1.23 -11.67
CA PHE A 238 -0.91 1.69 -10.85
C PHE A 238 -1.08 0.85 -9.59
N LEU A 239 -1.27 1.50 -8.45
CA LEU A 239 -1.92 0.92 -7.27
C LEU A 239 -3.39 1.31 -7.32
N VAL A 240 -4.27 0.31 -7.26
CA VAL A 240 -5.72 0.51 -7.39
C VAL A 240 -6.41 0.15 -6.05
N PRO A 241 -6.52 1.10 -5.10
CA PRO A 241 -7.25 0.88 -3.85
C PRO A 241 -8.75 1.02 -4.05
N GLY A 242 -9.53 0.39 -3.14
CA GLY A 242 -10.99 0.54 -3.09
C GLY A 242 -11.75 -0.62 -3.71
N TYR A 243 -11.10 -1.75 -3.98
CA TYR A 243 -11.76 -3.00 -4.33
C TYR A 243 -12.61 -3.52 -3.16
N GLY A 244 -13.83 -3.97 -3.46
CA GLY A 244 -14.77 -4.50 -2.49
C GLY A 244 -15.40 -3.42 -1.60
N ALA A 245 -14.78 -3.07 -0.48
CA ALA A 245 -15.37 -2.20 0.56
C ALA A 245 -15.78 -0.80 0.09
N GLN A 246 -15.17 -0.27 -0.98
CA GLN A 246 -15.50 1.05 -1.55
C GLN A 246 -16.26 0.95 -2.89
N GLY A 247 -16.80 -0.23 -3.22
CA GLY A 247 -17.62 -0.45 -4.42
C GLY A 247 -16.86 -0.76 -5.70
N GLY A 248 -15.52 -0.85 -5.65
CA GLY A 248 -14.72 -1.31 -6.78
C GLY A 248 -14.93 -2.82 -7.03
N THR A 249 -15.14 -3.22 -8.29
CA THR A 249 -15.29 -4.61 -8.73
C THR A 249 -14.08 -5.05 -9.54
N ALA A 250 -13.89 -6.37 -9.75
CA ALA A 250 -12.84 -6.90 -10.60
C ALA A 250 -12.92 -6.34 -12.04
N LYS A 251 -14.15 -6.16 -12.57
CA LYS A 251 -14.38 -5.52 -13.86
C LYS A 251 -13.92 -4.06 -13.88
N HIS A 252 -14.18 -3.30 -12.81
CA HIS A 252 -13.74 -1.89 -12.73
C HIS A 252 -12.21 -1.78 -12.71
N VAL A 253 -11.55 -2.59 -11.91
CA VAL A 253 -10.09 -2.51 -11.74
C VAL A 253 -9.31 -3.10 -12.91
N SER A 254 -9.94 -3.96 -13.75
CA SER A 254 -9.30 -4.49 -14.96
C SER A 254 -8.90 -3.40 -15.95
N GLU A 255 -9.56 -2.24 -15.94
CA GLU A 255 -9.23 -1.07 -16.76
C GLU A 255 -7.85 -0.47 -16.44
N ALA A 256 -7.27 -0.82 -15.29
CA ALA A 256 -5.92 -0.40 -14.92
C ALA A 256 -4.81 -1.22 -15.59
N PHE A 257 -5.15 -2.40 -16.12
CA PHE A 257 -4.18 -3.34 -16.67
C PHE A 257 -4.02 -3.17 -18.19
N THR A 258 -2.85 -3.55 -18.68
CA THR A 258 -2.64 -3.74 -20.12
C THR A 258 -3.31 -5.06 -20.58
N ALA A 259 -3.42 -5.25 -21.89
CA ALA A 259 -3.93 -6.50 -22.48
C ALA A 259 -3.11 -7.74 -22.02
N ALA A 260 -1.85 -7.56 -21.64
CA ALA A 260 -0.97 -8.62 -21.11
C ALA A 260 -1.13 -8.82 -19.58
N GLY A 261 -2.15 -8.24 -18.95
CA GLY A 261 -2.39 -8.37 -17.50
C GLY A 261 -1.32 -7.72 -16.62
N ARG A 262 -0.65 -6.67 -17.13
CA ARG A 262 0.45 -5.98 -16.45
C ARG A 262 0.08 -4.54 -16.13
N GLY A 263 0.95 -3.88 -15.34
CA GLY A 263 0.89 -2.43 -15.11
C GLY A 263 0.07 -2.00 -13.91
N ALA A 264 -0.51 -2.93 -13.15
CA ALA A 264 -1.25 -2.58 -11.94
C ALA A 264 -1.19 -3.66 -10.87
N ILE A 265 -1.49 -3.24 -9.63
CA ILE A 265 -1.80 -4.08 -8.47
C ILE A 265 -3.04 -3.52 -7.76
N VAL A 266 -3.95 -4.40 -7.35
CA VAL A 266 -5.23 -4.02 -6.75
C VAL A 266 -5.16 -4.19 -5.24
N SER A 267 -5.57 -3.16 -4.47
CA SER A 267 -5.52 -3.23 -3.01
C SER A 267 -6.91 -3.36 -2.38
N ALA A 268 -7.01 -4.28 -1.40
CA ALA A 268 -8.16 -4.44 -0.51
C ALA A 268 -7.68 -4.54 0.93
N SER A 269 -8.42 -3.96 1.87
CA SER A 269 -8.12 -3.99 3.31
C SER A 269 -9.29 -4.61 4.08
N ARG A 270 -10.26 -3.80 4.50
CA ARG A 270 -11.39 -4.22 5.36
C ARG A 270 -12.17 -5.43 4.86
N SER A 271 -12.34 -5.59 3.55
CA SER A 271 -13.02 -6.75 2.96
C SER A 271 -12.25 -8.06 3.14
N VAL A 272 -10.96 -7.99 3.44
CA VAL A 272 -10.07 -9.13 3.68
C VAL A 272 -9.80 -9.31 5.17
N ILE A 273 -9.20 -8.32 5.84
CA ILE A 273 -8.84 -8.47 7.26
C ILE A 273 -10.04 -8.55 8.20
N GLY A 274 -11.18 -7.94 7.83
CA GLY A 274 -12.44 -8.02 8.56
C GLY A 274 -13.39 -9.12 8.05
N ALA A 275 -12.90 -10.06 7.23
CA ALA A 275 -13.77 -11.09 6.62
C ALA A 275 -14.44 -11.99 7.66
N TRP A 276 -13.79 -12.26 8.80
CA TRP A 276 -14.33 -13.07 9.88
C TRP A 276 -15.67 -12.55 10.43
N GLN A 277 -15.87 -11.22 10.44
CA GLN A 277 -17.13 -10.61 10.93
C GLN A 277 -18.37 -11.02 10.11
N LYS A 278 -18.17 -11.51 8.88
CA LYS A 278 -19.25 -11.94 7.99
C LYS A 278 -19.54 -13.44 8.06
N THR A 279 -18.78 -14.20 8.83
CA THR A 279 -18.92 -15.66 8.92
C THR A 279 -19.86 -16.10 10.03
N GLY A 280 -20.22 -15.19 10.96
CA GLY A 280 -20.99 -15.54 12.16
C GLY A 280 -20.17 -16.32 13.20
N SER A 281 -18.83 -16.42 13.01
CA SER A 281 -17.92 -17.05 13.99
C SER A 281 -17.60 -16.11 15.15
N ASP A 282 -17.00 -16.65 16.22
CA ASP A 282 -16.47 -15.90 17.35
C ASP A 282 -15.15 -15.16 17.02
N GLY A 283 -14.70 -15.26 15.77
CA GLY A 283 -13.50 -14.62 15.26
C GLY A 283 -12.19 -15.35 15.59
N ARG A 284 -12.21 -16.55 16.21
CA ARG A 284 -10.95 -17.30 16.47
C ARG A 284 -10.22 -17.75 15.21
N ASP A 285 -10.90 -17.71 14.09
CA ASP A 285 -10.38 -18.09 12.78
C ASP A 285 -10.12 -16.90 11.84
N TRP A 286 -9.95 -15.69 12.38
CA TRP A 286 -9.80 -14.46 11.60
C TRP A 286 -8.72 -14.53 10.52
N ALA A 287 -7.57 -15.14 10.81
CA ALA A 287 -6.46 -15.25 9.86
C ALA A 287 -6.83 -16.20 8.69
N ARG A 288 -7.55 -17.30 8.97
CA ARG A 288 -8.09 -18.21 7.94
C ARG A 288 -9.12 -17.48 7.09
N CYS A 289 -10.05 -16.76 7.70
CA CYS A 289 -11.05 -15.98 6.99
C CYS A 289 -10.43 -14.92 6.08
N ALA A 290 -9.34 -14.26 6.52
CA ALA A 290 -8.58 -13.33 5.71
C ALA A 290 -7.91 -14.02 4.51
N LYS A 291 -7.31 -15.19 4.70
CA LYS A 291 -6.76 -16.02 3.63
C LYS A 291 -7.81 -16.40 2.60
N ASP A 292 -8.97 -16.89 3.05
CA ASP A 292 -10.07 -17.29 2.16
C ASP A 292 -10.61 -16.10 1.36
N ALA A 293 -10.72 -14.94 1.99
CA ALA A 293 -11.11 -13.70 1.32
C ALA A 293 -10.07 -13.23 0.29
N ALA A 294 -8.78 -13.37 0.57
CA ALA A 294 -7.72 -13.07 -0.37
C ALA A 294 -7.70 -14.06 -1.57
N CYS A 295 -7.99 -15.35 -1.34
CA CYS A 295 -8.18 -16.32 -2.42
C CYS A 295 -9.36 -15.92 -3.31
N LYS A 296 -10.52 -15.59 -2.72
CA LYS A 296 -11.69 -15.13 -3.47
C LYS A 296 -11.40 -13.88 -4.30
N MET A 297 -10.64 -12.92 -3.76
CA MET A 297 -10.21 -11.73 -4.49
C MET A 297 -9.32 -12.10 -5.69
N ARG A 298 -8.32 -12.96 -5.50
CA ARG A 298 -7.46 -13.45 -6.58
C ARG A 298 -8.29 -14.08 -7.70
N ASP A 299 -9.19 -14.99 -7.35
CA ASP A 299 -10.00 -15.74 -8.30
C ASP A 299 -11.01 -14.85 -9.03
N ASP A 300 -11.52 -13.81 -8.36
CA ASP A 300 -12.38 -12.80 -8.98
C ASP A 300 -11.62 -11.91 -9.96
N LEU A 301 -10.41 -11.47 -9.60
CA LEU A 301 -9.53 -10.72 -10.49
C LEU A 301 -9.13 -11.54 -11.73
N ALA A 302 -8.87 -12.84 -11.57
CA ALA A 302 -8.48 -13.73 -12.65
C ALA A 302 -9.54 -13.90 -13.75
N LYS A 303 -10.81 -13.59 -13.48
CA LYS A 303 -11.88 -13.58 -14.49
C LYS A 303 -11.71 -12.47 -15.54
N TYR A 304 -11.00 -11.39 -15.20
CA TYR A 304 -10.86 -10.19 -16.03
C TYR A 304 -9.41 -9.84 -16.36
N VAL A 305 -8.45 -10.37 -15.61
CA VAL A 305 -7.03 -10.06 -15.76
C VAL A 305 -6.23 -11.36 -15.83
N THR A 306 -5.69 -11.65 -17.02
CA THR A 306 -4.77 -12.78 -17.21
C THR A 306 -3.35 -12.28 -16.95
N VAL A 307 -2.75 -12.66 -15.82
CA VAL A 307 -1.35 -12.34 -15.49
C VAL A 307 -0.42 -13.31 -16.23
N ILE A 308 0.36 -12.74 -17.16
CA ILE A 308 1.33 -13.47 -18.01
C ILE A 308 2.75 -13.29 -17.50
#